data_38791535d6ed58909f1d61f2b3776fb8
#
_entry.id   38791535d6ed58909f1d61f2b3776fb8
#
_cell.length_a   1.000
_cell.length_b   1.000
_cell.length_c   1.000
_cell.angle_alpha   90.00
_cell.angle_beta   90.00
_cell.angle_gamma   90.00
#
_symmetry.space_group_name_H-M   'P 1'
#
loop_
_entity.id
_entity.type
_entity.pdbx_description
1 polymer ?
#
loop_
_entity_poly.entity_id
_entity_poly.type
_entity_poly.pdbx_seq_one_letter_code
_entity_poly.pdbx_strand_id
1 'polypeptide(L)'
;EVLAAGIQDITNAMVENFQLNDVLRMILETMFRALGFRRMVFCLREARTDLLTGRFGLGEDSESAVRAMKVPLKTPGDLFAAVCVRGADTLINDATQARMQARLPQWYVQGINAPAFLLLPLQIKGQPFALIYADQSAPGGIVVDDKVLGLLRTLRNQAVMAFRQAG
;
A
#
# COMPACT_ATOMS: atom_id res chain seq x y z
N GLU A 1 -21.89 1.59 3.99
CA GLU A 1 -20.63 1.53 3.33
C GLU A 1 -19.49 1.03 4.18
N VAL A 2 -18.80 0.04 3.67
CA VAL A 2 -17.68 -0.60 4.38
C VAL A 2 -16.56 0.39 4.66
N LEU A 3 -16.20 1.22 3.67
CA LEU A 3 -15.10 2.18 3.84
C LEU A 3 -15.42 3.22 4.90
N ALA A 4 -16.58 3.85 4.82
CA ALA A 4 -16.97 4.89 5.77
C ALA A 4 -17.11 4.34 7.19
N ALA A 5 -17.74 3.17 7.34
CA ALA A 5 -17.88 2.52 8.64
C ALA A 5 -16.51 2.15 9.22
N GLY A 6 -15.62 1.63 8.38
CA GLY A 6 -14.26 1.27 8.81
C GLY A 6 -13.46 2.48 9.27
N ILE A 7 -13.57 3.60 8.56
CA ILE A 7 -12.90 4.84 8.95
C ILE A 7 -13.37 5.27 10.36
N GLN A 8 -14.68 5.19 10.61
CA GLN A 8 -15.23 5.55 11.91
C GLN A 8 -14.73 4.63 13.01
N ASP A 9 -14.70 3.32 12.75
CA ASP A 9 -14.22 2.34 13.72
C ASP A 9 -12.74 2.57 14.05
N ILE A 10 -11.92 2.87 13.04
CA ILE A 10 -10.50 3.15 13.22
C ILE A 10 -10.30 4.44 14.01
N THR A 11 -11.07 5.47 13.69
CA THR A 11 -11.03 6.74 14.46
C THR A 11 -11.32 6.48 15.92
N ASN A 12 -12.36 5.69 16.20
CA ASN A 12 -12.73 5.36 17.58
C ASN A 12 -11.62 4.57 18.28
N ALA A 13 -11.01 3.64 17.58
CA ALA A 13 -9.91 2.85 18.15
C ALA A 13 -8.71 3.72 18.50
N MET A 14 -8.43 4.76 17.70
CA MET A 14 -7.27 5.63 17.88
C MET A 14 -7.47 6.67 19.00
N VAL A 15 -8.69 6.91 19.45
CA VAL A 15 -8.96 7.84 20.53
C VAL A 15 -8.42 7.34 21.87
N GLU A 16 -8.39 6.03 22.05
CA GLU A 16 -7.90 5.39 23.25
C GLU A 16 -6.47 4.86 23.04
N ASN A 17 -5.92 4.20 24.04
CA ASN A 17 -4.64 3.51 23.88
C ASN A 17 -4.81 2.37 22.89
N PHE A 18 -3.99 2.36 21.85
CA PHE A 18 -4.09 1.35 20.80
C PHE A 18 -2.73 0.74 20.51
N GLN A 19 -2.76 -0.49 19.97
CA GLN A 19 -1.58 -1.14 19.43
C GLN A 19 -1.48 -0.76 17.95
N LEU A 20 -0.31 -0.25 17.56
CA LEU A 20 -0.09 0.20 16.17
C LEU A 20 -0.41 -0.90 15.16
N ASN A 21 0.07 -2.12 15.40
CA ASN A 21 -0.17 -3.23 14.48
C ASN A 21 -1.65 -3.54 14.32
N ASP A 22 -2.44 -3.42 15.38
CA ASP A 22 -3.88 -3.66 15.32
C ASP A 22 -4.58 -2.63 14.44
N VAL A 23 -4.23 -1.35 14.60
CA VAL A 23 -4.80 -0.28 13.79
C VAL A 23 -4.42 -0.44 12.32
N LEU A 24 -3.15 -0.73 12.03
CA LEU A 24 -2.71 -0.96 10.65
C LEU A 24 -3.45 -2.12 10.01
N ARG A 25 -3.65 -3.20 10.76
CA ARG A 25 -4.39 -4.35 10.24
C ARG A 25 -5.85 -3.99 9.97
N MET A 26 -6.49 -3.25 10.87
CA MET A 26 -7.86 -2.76 10.66
C MET A 26 -7.97 -1.96 9.36
N ILE A 27 -7.00 -1.08 9.12
CA ILE A 27 -6.98 -0.24 7.92
C ILE A 27 -6.89 -1.10 6.66
N LEU A 28 -5.94 -2.02 6.61
CA LEU A 28 -5.78 -2.88 5.44
C LEU A 28 -6.99 -3.80 5.24
N GLU A 29 -7.51 -4.37 6.32
CA GLU A 29 -8.70 -5.23 6.22
C GLU A 29 -9.93 -4.47 5.72
N THR A 30 -10.08 -3.23 6.12
CA THR A 30 -11.18 -2.39 5.64
C THR A 30 -11.08 -2.17 4.13
N MET A 31 -9.90 -1.83 3.63
CA MET A 31 -9.67 -1.66 2.19
C MET A 31 -9.88 -2.97 1.44
N PHE A 32 -9.34 -4.05 1.98
CA PHE A 32 -9.39 -5.37 1.36
C PHE A 32 -10.83 -5.83 1.15
N ARG A 33 -11.65 -5.72 2.21
CA ARG A 33 -13.06 -6.13 2.14
C ARG A 33 -13.89 -5.21 1.25
N ALA A 34 -13.63 -3.91 1.31
CA ALA A 34 -14.45 -2.93 0.59
C ALA A 34 -14.29 -3.03 -0.92
N LEU A 35 -13.06 -3.27 -1.38
CA LEU A 35 -12.77 -3.26 -2.82
C LEU A 35 -12.54 -4.66 -3.41
N GLY A 36 -12.51 -5.68 -2.57
CA GLY A 36 -12.31 -7.04 -3.05
C GLY A 36 -10.97 -7.27 -3.71
N PHE A 37 -9.92 -6.62 -3.21
CA PHE A 37 -8.57 -6.84 -3.77
C PHE A 37 -8.20 -8.31 -3.68
N ARG A 38 -7.45 -8.78 -4.66
CA ARG A 38 -6.89 -10.13 -4.62
C ARG A 38 -5.87 -10.24 -3.49
N ARG A 39 -5.06 -9.20 -3.33
CA ARG A 39 -3.92 -9.24 -2.42
C ARG A 39 -3.53 -7.84 -2.01
N MET A 40 -3.10 -7.70 -0.75
CA MET A 40 -2.54 -6.44 -0.25
C MET A 40 -1.27 -6.73 0.54
N VAL A 41 -0.34 -5.78 0.51
CA VAL A 41 0.90 -5.85 1.27
C VAL A 41 1.16 -4.50 1.92
N PHE A 42 1.53 -4.52 3.18
CA PHE A 42 2.02 -3.36 3.89
C PHE A 42 3.54 -3.43 3.97
N CYS A 43 4.22 -2.41 3.46
CA CYS A 43 5.67 -2.30 3.49
C CYS A 43 6.10 -1.20 4.45
N LEU A 44 7.18 -1.43 5.16
CA LEU A 44 7.70 -0.48 6.13
C LEU A 44 9.21 -0.34 5.95
N ARG A 45 9.71 0.87 6.16
CA ARG A 45 11.14 1.15 6.09
C ARG A 45 11.87 0.41 7.22
N GLU A 46 12.92 -0.32 6.86
CA GLU A 46 13.77 -0.96 7.85
C GLU A 46 14.57 0.09 8.60
N ALA A 47 14.76 -0.13 9.90
CA ALA A 47 15.53 0.80 10.72
C ALA A 47 16.94 0.97 10.17
N ARG A 48 17.38 2.24 10.08
CA ARG A 48 18.74 2.60 9.65
C ARG A 48 19.06 2.27 8.19
N THR A 49 18.05 2.01 7.38
CA THR A 49 18.24 1.77 5.96
C THR A 49 17.30 2.64 5.16
N ASP A 50 17.51 2.66 3.84
CA ASP A 50 16.60 3.31 2.92
C ASP A 50 15.86 2.26 2.10
N LEU A 51 15.50 1.15 2.73
CA LEU A 51 14.83 0.04 2.09
C LEU A 51 13.46 -0.17 2.73
N LEU A 52 12.40 -0.12 1.93
CA LEU A 52 11.07 -0.56 2.36
C LEU A 52 10.96 -2.06 2.11
N THR A 53 10.50 -2.80 3.11
CA THR A 53 10.31 -4.25 2.97
C THR A 53 8.91 -4.63 3.39
N GLY A 54 8.38 -5.71 2.80
CA GLY A 54 7.08 -6.24 3.17
C GLY A 54 7.05 -6.72 4.61
N ARG A 55 6.00 -6.35 5.32
CA ARG A 55 5.82 -6.69 6.74
C ARG A 55 4.69 -7.67 6.96
N PHE A 56 3.54 -7.40 6.36
CA PHE A 56 2.42 -8.34 6.41
C PHE A 56 1.54 -8.13 5.18
N GLY A 57 0.69 -9.12 4.92
CA GLY A 57 -0.20 -9.04 3.77
C GLY A 57 -1.52 -9.73 4.04
N LEU A 58 -2.46 -9.49 3.14
CA LEU A 58 -3.78 -10.09 3.14
C LEU A 58 -4.06 -10.66 1.75
N GLY A 59 -4.81 -11.73 1.71
CA GLY A 59 -5.29 -12.30 0.46
C GLY A 59 -4.41 -13.41 -0.09
N GLU A 60 -4.65 -13.73 -1.33
CA GLU A 60 -4.07 -14.88 -2.03
C GLU A 60 -2.57 -14.69 -2.23
N ASP A 61 -1.77 -15.67 -1.82
CA ASP A 61 -0.31 -15.67 -1.95
C ASP A 61 0.37 -14.44 -1.33
N SER A 62 -0.27 -13.82 -0.33
CA SER A 62 0.27 -12.60 0.27
C SER A 62 1.63 -12.82 0.94
N GLU A 63 1.87 -13.98 1.54
CA GLU A 63 3.16 -14.25 2.17
C GLU A 63 4.31 -14.21 1.17
N SER A 64 4.11 -14.76 -0.02
CA SER A 64 5.09 -14.72 -1.10
C SER A 64 5.37 -13.29 -1.53
N ALA A 65 4.32 -12.48 -1.68
CA ALA A 65 4.45 -11.08 -2.06
C ALA A 65 5.17 -10.27 -0.98
N VAL A 66 4.87 -10.53 0.30
CA VAL A 66 5.55 -9.87 1.41
C VAL A 66 7.06 -10.12 1.36
N ARG A 67 7.45 -11.37 1.11
CA ARG A 67 8.87 -11.72 1.00
C ARG A 67 9.56 -11.10 -0.21
N ALA A 68 8.82 -10.91 -1.31
CA ALA A 68 9.40 -10.39 -2.55
C ALA A 68 9.62 -8.88 -2.52
N MET A 69 8.83 -8.14 -1.75
CA MET A 69 8.85 -6.68 -1.81
C MET A 69 10.04 -6.06 -1.11
N LYS A 70 10.87 -5.37 -1.91
CA LYS A 70 12.05 -4.63 -1.45
C LYS A 70 12.16 -3.38 -2.32
N VAL A 71 11.89 -2.22 -1.73
CA VAL A 71 11.88 -0.96 -2.48
C VAL A 71 13.02 -0.07 -1.97
N PRO A 72 14.14 0.01 -2.71
CA PRO A 72 15.24 0.91 -2.32
C PRO A 72 14.86 2.36 -2.63
N LEU A 73 15.00 3.23 -1.64
CA LEU A 73 14.57 4.62 -1.74
C LEU A 73 15.65 5.58 -2.23
N LYS A 74 16.93 5.23 -2.01
CA LYS A 74 18.04 6.12 -2.35
C LYS A 74 18.35 6.22 -3.84
N THR A 75 18.08 5.16 -4.58
CA THR A 75 18.36 5.11 -6.01
C THR A 75 17.09 4.76 -6.76
N PRO A 76 16.18 5.74 -6.92
CA PRO A 76 14.88 5.46 -7.54
C PRO A 76 15.07 5.20 -9.04
N GLY A 77 15.25 3.94 -9.39
CA GLY A 77 15.35 3.51 -10.78
C GLY A 77 14.08 2.86 -11.31
N ASP A 78 13.08 2.66 -10.46
CA ASP A 78 11.85 2.00 -10.86
C ASP A 78 10.62 2.76 -10.37
N LEU A 79 9.45 2.30 -10.81
CA LEU A 79 8.18 2.94 -10.50
C LEU A 79 7.90 2.96 -8.98
N PHE A 80 8.16 1.86 -8.28
CA PHE A 80 7.87 1.75 -6.85
C PHE A 80 8.66 2.78 -6.05
N ALA A 81 9.96 2.87 -6.30
CA ALA A 81 10.81 3.83 -5.61
C ALA A 81 10.40 5.26 -5.93
N ALA A 82 10.11 5.56 -7.20
CA ALA A 82 9.67 6.89 -7.62
C ALA A 82 8.37 7.31 -6.94
N VAL A 83 7.40 6.41 -6.86
CA VAL A 83 6.12 6.66 -6.19
C VAL A 83 6.33 6.97 -4.71
N CYS A 84 7.15 6.18 -4.03
CA CYS A 84 7.40 6.38 -2.60
C CYS A 84 8.10 7.70 -2.32
N VAL A 85 9.11 8.05 -3.12
CA VAL A 85 9.88 9.28 -2.95
C VAL A 85 9.02 10.51 -3.23
N ARG A 86 8.17 10.45 -4.25
CA ARG A 86 7.28 11.56 -4.61
C ARG A 86 6.05 11.64 -3.74
N GLY A 87 5.66 10.56 -3.10
CA GLY A 87 4.42 10.51 -2.35
C GLY A 87 3.18 10.55 -3.23
N ALA A 88 3.25 9.96 -4.42
CA ALA A 88 2.19 10.05 -5.43
C ALA A 88 1.33 8.78 -5.39
N ASP A 89 0.06 8.91 -5.01
CA ASP A 89 -0.90 7.82 -5.09
C ASP A 89 -1.04 7.40 -6.56
N THR A 90 -0.86 6.13 -6.84
CA THR A 90 -0.71 5.65 -8.21
C THR A 90 -1.55 4.40 -8.45
N LEU A 91 -2.36 4.45 -9.50
CA LEU A 91 -3.13 3.30 -9.97
C LEU A 91 -2.61 2.90 -11.35
N ILE A 92 -2.17 1.66 -11.47
CA ILE A 92 -1.74 1.08 -12.74
C ILE A 92 -2.82 0.11 -13.19
N ASN A 93 -3.56 0.49 -14.22
CA ASN A 93 -4.68 -0.31 -14.74
C ASN A 93 -4.22 -1.52 -15.54
N ASP A 94 -3.09 -1.42 -16.23
CA ASP A 94 -2.58 -2.51 -17.04
C ASP A 94 -1.05 -2.50 -17.00
N ALA A 95 -0.51 -3.34 -16.15
CA ALA A 95 0.94 -3.51 -16.00
C ALA A 95 1.53 -4.49 -17.02
N THR A 96 0.70 -5.09 -17.87
CA THR A 96 1.17 -6.06 -18.87
C THR A 96 1.82 -5.40 -20.08
N GLN A 97 1.57 -4.11 -20.29
CA GLN A 97 2.12 -3.39 -21.43
C GLN A 97 3.63 -3.25 -21.32
N ALA A 98 4.32 -3.40 -22.46
CA ALA A 98 5.79 -3.38 -22.50
C ALA A 98 6.37 -2.10 -21.88
N ARG A 99 5.75 -0.94 -22.14
CA ARG A 99 6.19 0.33 -21.60
C ARG A 99 6.17 0.33 -20.06
N MET A 100 5.14 -0.26 -19.47
CA MET A 100 5.03 -0.34 -18.02
C MET A 100 5.99 -1.38 -17.45
N GLN A 101 6.11 -2.54 -18.11
CA GLN A 101 7.00 -3.61 -17.66
C GLN A 101 8.45 -3.09 -17.56
N ALA A 102 8.86 -2.21 -18.46
CA ALA A 102 10.20 -1.63 -18.44
C ALA A 102 10.47 -0.74 -17.21
N ARG A 103 9.41 -0.26 -16.55
CA ARG A 103 9.53 0.58 -15.35
C ARG A 103 9.43 -0.19 -14.05
N LEU A 104 9.10 -1.48 -14.11
CA LEU A 104 8.89 -2.30 -12.93
C LEU A 104 10.20 -2.98 -12.51
N PRO A 105 10.44 -3.11 -11.20
CA PRO A 105 11.65 -3.80 -10.74
C PRO A 105 11.55 -5.29 -11.03
N GLN A 106 12.72 -5.93 -11.14
CA GLN A 106 12.81 -7.35 -11.46
C GLN A 106 12.09 -8.22 -10.45
N TRP A 107 12.17 -7.89 -9.16
CA TRP A 107 11.49 -8.68 -8.13
C TRP A 107 9.97 -8.66 -8.30
N TYR A 108 9.43 -7.59 -8.88
CA TYR A 108 8.00 -7.50 -9.16
C TYR A 108 7.62 -8.36 -10.36
N VAL A 109 8.34 -8.16 -11.46
CA VAL A 109 8.05 -8.85 -12.72
C VAL A 109 8.19 -10.38 -12.55
N GLN A 110 9.18 -10.82 -11.80
CA GLN A 110 9.46 -12.25 -11.62
C GLN A 110 8.65 -12.88 -10.48
N GLY A 111 8.32 -12.11 -9.44
CA GLY A 111 7.74 -12.68 -8.24
C GLY A 111 6.25 -12.43 -8.06
N ILE A 112 5.75 -11.28 -8.45
CA ILE A 112 4.36 -10.87 -8.21
C ILE A 112 3.62 -10.68 -9.51
N ASN A 113 4.07 -9.75 -10.31
CA ASN A 113 3.64 -9.45 -11.68
C ASN A 113 2.12 -9.39 -11.88
N ALA A 114 1.40 -8.79 -10.94
CA ALA A 114 -0.04 -8.59 -11.09
C ALA A 114 -0.32 -7.59 -12.22
N PRO A 115 -1.37 -7.81 -13.01
CA PRO A 115 -1.68 -6.95 -14.16
C PRO A 115 -2.28 -5.60 -13.79
N ALA A 116 -2.82 -5.45 -12.58
CA ALA A 116 -3.36 -4.17 -12.11
C ALA A 116 -3.00 -4.02 -10.64
N PHE A 117 -2.51 -2.83 -10.25
CA PHE A 117 -2.17 -2.59 -8.86
C PHE A 117 -2.30 -1.12 -8.47
N LEU A 118 -2.45 -0.91 -7.18
CA LEU A 118 -2.58 0.42 -6.56
C LEU A 118 -1.44 0.60 -5.56
N LEU A 119 -0.83 1.76 -5.57
CA LEU A 119 0.22 2.14 -4.64
C LEU A 119 -0.21 3.37 -3.86
N LEU A 120 -0.24 3.25 -2.53
CA LEU A 120 -0.53 4.37 -1.63
C LEU A 120 0.68 4.57 -0.73
N PRO A 121 1.57 5.52 -1.07
CA PRO A 121 2.75 5.77 -0.26
C PRO A 121 2.41 6.52 1.01
N LEU A 122 3.20 6.28 2.05
CA LEU A 122 3.09 6.97 3.34
C LEU A 122 4.36 7.76 3.59
N GLN A 123 4.20 9.07 3.86
CA GLN A 123 5.32 9.95 4.18
C GLN A 123 5.01 10.71 5.46
N ILE A 124 6.07 11.06 6.19
CA ILE A 124 5.99 12.00 7.31
C ILE A 124 7.00 13.10 7.02
N LYS A 125 6.52 14.34 6.96
CA LYS A 125 7.35 15.51 6.65
C LYS A 125 8.15 15.34 5.35
N GLY A 126 7.50 14.77 4.34
CA GLY A 126 8.10 14.54 3.04
C GLY A 126 9.06 13.36 2.96
N GLN A 127 9.23 12.63 4.05
CA GLN A 127 10.13 11.46 4.07
C GLN A 127 9.32 10.18 3.93
N PRO A 128 9.58 9.36 2.91
CA PRO A 128 8.87 8.10 2.73
C PRO A 128 9.24 7.11 3.83
N PHE A 129 8.24 6.44 4.40
CA PHE A 129 8.50 5.45 5.44
C PHE A 129 7.69 4.15 5.28
N ALA A 130 6.65 4.16 4.45
CA ALA A 130 5.82 2.98 4.25
C ALA A 130 5.10 3.03 2.92
N LEU A 131 4.50 1.90 2.54
CA LEU A 131 3.75 1.77 1.30
C LEU A 131 2.64 0.76 1.50
N ILE A 132 1.44 1.09 1.04
CA ILE A 132 0.34 0.14 0.91
C ILE A 132 0.23 -0.26 -0.55
N TYR A 133 0.33 -1.55 -0.81
CA TYR A 133 0.20 -2.15 -2.13
C TYR A 133 -1.06 -2.99 -2.19
N ALA A 134 -1.81 -2.91 -3.28
CA ALA A 134 -2.99 -3.74 -3.52
C ALA A 134 -3.07 -4.11 -4.99
N ASP A 135 -3.53 -5.33 -5.29
CA ASP A 135 -3.60 -5.76 -6.68
C ASP A 135 -4.85 -6.55 -7.03
N GLN A 136 -5.03 -6.76 -8.33
CA GLN A 136 -6.05 -7.61 -8.91
C GLN A 136 -5.46 -8.48 -10.02
N SER A 137 -6.16 -9.58 -10.33
CA SER A 137 -5.68 -10.58 -11.27
C SER A 137 -6.01 -10.30 -12.73
N ALA A 138 -6.69 -9.19 -13.01
CA ALA A 138 -7.03 -8.81 -14.40
C ALA A 138 -6.72 -7.35 -14.65
N PRO A 139 -6.27 -6.99 -15.87
CA PRO A 139 -6.12 -5.58 -16.22
C PRO A 139 -7.46 -4.86 -16.09
N GLY A 140 -7.43 -3.63 -15.57
CA GLY A 140 -8.65 -2.87 -15.32
C GLY A 140 -9.48 -3.38 -14.16
N GLY A 141 -8.97 -4.35 -13.38
CA GLY A 141 -9.73 -4.98 -12.30
C GLY A 141 -9.89 -4.11 -11.05
N ILE A 142 -9.14 -3.02 -10.94
CA ILE A 142 -9.30 -2.08 -9.83
C ILE A 142 -10.14 -0.92 -10.30
N VAL A 143 -11.38 -0.86 -9.81
CA VAL A 143 -12.31 0.20 -10.19
C VAL A 143 -12.52 1.11 -8.99
N VAL A 144 -12.00 2.33 -9.10
CA VAL A 144 -12.14 3.34 -8.04
C VAL A 144 -12.61 4.66 -8.67
N ASP A 145 -13.70 5.20 -8.16
CA ASP A 145 -14.12 6.54 -8.51
C ASP A 145 -13.49 7.55 -7.55
N ASP A 146 -13.75 8.84 -7.76
CA ASP A 146 -13.13 9.88 -6.94
C ASP A 146 -13.56 9.76 -5.48
N LYS A 147 -14.79 9.37 -5.21
CA LYS A 147 -15.27 9.20 -3.84
C LYS A 147 -14.54 8.07 -3.13
N VAL A 148 -14.42 6.92 -3.78
CA VAL A 148 -13.73 5.76 -3.23
C VAL A 148 -12.25 6.08 -3.02
N LEU A 149 -11.63 6.75 -3.98
CA LEU A 149 -10.21 7.13 -3.84
C LEU A 149 -10.02 8.06 -2.66
N GLY A 150 -10.93 9.00 -2.45
CA GLY A 150 -10.90 9.89 -1.28
C GLY A 150 -10.98 9.13 0.03
N LEU A 151 -11.82 8.11 0.11
CA LEU A 151 -11.94 7.28 1.31
C LEU A 151 -10.68 6.44 1.54
N LEU A 152 -10.10 5.90 0.47
CA LEU A 152 -8.84 5.16 0.56
C LEU A 152 -7.70 6.07 1.06
N ARG A 153 -7.66 7.30 0.58
CA ARG A 153 -6.68 8.28 1.05
C ARG A 153 -6.88 8.61 2.52
N THR A 154 -8.12 8.72 2.98
CA THR A 154 -8.42 8.93 4.39
C THR A 154 -7.89 7.78 5.24
N LEU A 155 -8.11 6.54 4.81
CA LEU A 155 -7.60 5.36 5.49
C LEU A 155 -6.07 5.37 5.53
N ARG A 156 -5.41 5.67 4.40
CA ARG A 156 -3.96 5.78 4.35
C ARG A 156 -3.47 6.86 5.31
N ASN A 157 -4.14 7.99 5.37
CA ASN A 157 -3.76 9.09 6.26
C ASN A 157 -3.98 8.72 7.73
N GLN A 158 -4.98 7.90 8.03
CA GLN A 158 -5.14 7.35 9.40
C GLN A 158 -3.95 6.49 9.79
N ALA A 159 -3.39 5.72 8.83
CA ALA A 159 -2.18 4.95 9.09
C ALA A 159 -0.99 5.87 9.41
N VAL A 160 -0.82 6.96 8.66
CA VAL A 160 0.22 7.95 8.95
C VAL A 160 0.04 8.52 10.35
N MET A 161 -1.19 8.88 10.72
CA MET A 161 -1.49 9.42 12.05
C MET A 161 -1.18 8.41 13.15
N ALA A 162 -1.50 7.14 12.92
CA ALA A 162 -1.23 6.09 13.90
C ALA A 162 0.27 5.96 14.17
N PHE A 163 1.10 6.02 13.12
CA PHE A 163 2.55 6.01 13.29
C PHE A 163 3.04 7.22 14.06
N ARG A 164 2.50 8.40 13.77
CA ARG A 164 2.90 9.62 14.47
C ARG A 164 2.53 9.58 15.96
N GLN A 165 1.37 9.03 16.28
CA GLN A 165 0.91 8.93 17.69
C GLN A 165 1.67 7.84 18.46
N ALA A 166 2.04 6.77 17.80
CA ALA A 166 2.74 5.65 18.42
C ALA A 166 4.24 5.93 18.60
N GLY A 167 4.77 6.78 17.77
CA GLY A 167 6.17 7.09 17.77
C GLY A 167 6.50 8.42 18.35
#